data_47818d439302abdd5086a2b9d5e7dc3d
#
_entry.id   47818d439302abdd5086a2b9d5e7dc3d
#
_cell.length_a   1.000
_cell.length_b   1.000
_cell.length_c   1.000
_cell.angle_alpha   90.00
_cell.angle_beta   90.00
_cell.angle_gamma   90.00
#
_symmetry.space_group_name_H-M   'P 1'
#
loop_
_entity.id
_entity.type
_entity.pdbx_description
1 polymer ?
#
loop_
_entity_poly.entity_id
_entity_poly.type
_entity_poly.pdbx_seq_one_letter_code
_entity_poly.pdbx_strand_id
1 'polypeptide(L)'
;FIEREQIGGAALEAHIHYLAEVMEGDQVKIYTRLVNRTEKRIHNVHFMWNESRNQVAALFEGVMACFDLKARKMSAIPEGICSRIDPMLDTHQALLWPVPVCGVMQA
;
A
#
# COMPACT_ATOMS: atom_id res chain seq x y z
N PHE A 1 -10.19 -10.89 -10.85
CA PHE A 1 -10.78 -10.88 -9.49
C PHE A 1 -11.99 -9.94 -9.40
N ILE A 2 -11.83 -8.70 -9.85
CA ILE A 2 -12.92 -7.70 -9.81
C ILE A 2 -14.13 -8.17 -10.61
N GLU A 3 -13.92 -8.66 -11.81
CA GLU A 3 -15.01 -9.10 -12.71
C GLU A 3 -15.82 -10.26 -12.10
N ARG A 4 -15.15 -11.21 -11.47
CA ARG A 4 -15.75 -12.40 -10.92
C ARG A 4 -16.38 -12.18 -9.55
N GLU A 5 -15.66 -11.47 -8.66
CA GLU A 5 -16.09 -11.30 -7.28
C GLU A 5 -16.89 -10.03 -7.06
N GLN A 6 -16.88 -9.11 -8.04
CA GLN A 6 -17.50 -7.79 -7.92
C GLN A 6 -16.96 -7.01 -6.72
N ILE A 7 -15.69 -7.23 -6.38
CA ILE A 7 -14.98 -6.54 -5.30
C ILE A 7 -13.85 -5.73 -5.91
N GLY A 8 -13.79 -4.48 -5.55
CA GLY A 8 -12.72 -3.56 -5.97
C GLY A 8 -12.06 -2.90 -4.78
N GLY A 9 -10.99 -2.18 -5.05
CA GLY A 9 -10.30 -1.37 -4.06
C GLY A 9 -10.47 0.11 -4.36
N ALA A 10 -10.51 0.92 -3.30
CA ALA A 10 -10.53 2.37 -3.44
C ALA A 10 -9.60 3.00 -2.41
N ALA A 11 -8.86 4.01 -2.83
CA ALA A 11 -8.01 4.79 -1.93
C ALA A 11 -8.89 5.70 -1.08
N LEU A 12 -8.69 5.66 0.24
CA LEU A 12 -9.39 6.53 1.18
C LEU A 12 -8.53 7.72 1.57
N GLU A 13 -7.24 7.49 1.77
CA GLU A 13 -6.28 8.52 2.16
C GLU A 13 -4.96 8.23 1.47
N ALA A 14 -4.23 9.30 1.14
CA ALA A 14 -2.91 9.18 0.56
C ALA A 14 -2.05 10.37 1.01
N HIS A 15 -0.78 10.09 1.27
CA HIS A 15 0.22 11.09 1.59
C HIS A 15 1.46 10.80 0.77
N ILE A 16 1.88 11.76 -0.05
CA ILE A 16 3.02 11.59 -0.94
C ILE A 16 4.12 12.55 -0.53
N HIS A 17 5.34 12.01 -0.36
CA HIS A 17 6.55 12.79 -0.18
C HIS A 17 7.37 12.71 -1.46
N TYR A 18 7.65 13.84 -2.07
CA TYR A 18 8.58 13.94 -3.19
C TYR A 18 9.94 14.30 -2.64
N LEU A 19 10.87 13.36 -2.66
CA LEU A 19 12.20 13.51 -2.04
C LEU A 19 13.29 13.91 -3.01
N ALA A 20 13.20 13.44 -4.26
CA ALA A 20 14.22 13.69 -5.27
C ALA A 20 13.63 13.59 -6.66
N GLU A 21 14.23 14.30 -7.62
CA GLU A 21 13.82 14.22 -9.01
C GLU A 21 14.13 12.86 -9.62
N VAL A 22 13.25 12.45 -10.51
CA VAL A 22 13.49 11.31 -11.40
C VAL A 22 13.59 11.89 -12.81
N MET A 23 14.70 11.60 -13.47
CA MET A 23 14.96 12.11 -14.81
C MET A 23 14.57 11.06 -15.86
N GLU A 24 14.27 11.52 -17.06
CA GLU A 24 14.03 10.63 -18.18
C GLU A 24 15.21 9.67 -18.34
N GLY A 25 14.91 8.39 -18.49
CA GLY A 25 15.94 7.34 -18.60
C GLY A 25 16.37 6.72 -17.27
N ASP A 26 15.99 7.31 -16.14
CA ASP A 26 16.27 6.70 -14.84
C ASP A 26 15.49 5.40 -14.67
N GLN A 27 16.13 4.41 -14.04
CA GLN A 27 15.51 3.14 -13.70
C GLN A 27 14.96 3.24 -12.28
N VAL A 28 13.66 2.99 -12.12
CA VAL A 28 13.02 3.03 -10.79
C VAL A 28 12.37 1.70 -10.47
N LYS A 29 12.34 1.37 -9.17
CA LYS A 29 11.62 0.21 -8.64
C LYS A 29 10.70 0.67 -7.54
N ILE A 30 9.55 0.02 -7.43
CA ILE A 30 8.58 0.28 -6.38
C ILE A 30 8.64 -0.87 -5.40
N TYR A 31 8.91 -0.55 -4.13
CA TYR A 31 8.86 -1.50 -3.03
C TYR A 31 7.66 -1.16 -2.17
N THR A 32 6.99 -2.16 -1.65
CA THR A 32 5.82 -1.98 -0.80
C THR A 32 6.07 -2.58 0.57
N ARG A 33 5.74 -1.81 1.61
CA ARG A 33 5.71 -2.29 2.98
C ARG A 33 4.30 -2.19 3.52
N LEU A 34 3.77 -3.31 4.01
CA LEU A 34 2.49 -3.34 4.68
C LEU A 34 2.68 -2.84 6.11
N VAL A 35 1.84 -1.91 6.54
CA VAL A 35 1.89 -1.35 7.90
C VAL A 35 0.91 -2.08 8.79
N ASN A 36 -0.34 -2.18 8.35
CA ASN A 36 -1.40 -2.83 9.12
C ASN A 36 -2.61 -3.09 8.21
N ARG A 37 -3.54 -3.87 8.71
CA ARG A 37 -4.85 -4.00 8.09
C ARG A 37 -5.93 -4.22 9.14
N THR A 38 -7.15 -3.86 8.77
CA THR A 38 -8.35 -4.22 9.50
C THR A 38 -9.18 -5.17 8.64
N GLU A 39 -10.41 -5.43 9.02
CA GLU A 39 -11.31 -6.28 8.24
C GLU A 39 -11.58 -5.73 6.84
N LYS A 40 -11.60 -4.40 6.69
CA LYS A 40 -12.01 -3.73 5.43
C LYS A 40 -10.93 -2.86 4.79
N ARG A 41 -9.84 -2.57 5.49
CA ARG A 41 -8.84 -1.59 5.06
C ARG A 41 -7.42 -2.14 5.14
N ILE A 42 -6.56 -1.62 4.26
CA ILE A 42 -5.14 -1.94 4.24
C ILE A 42 -4.36 -0.63 4.27
N HIS A 43 -3.39 -0.55 5.20
CA HIS A 43 -2.46 0.58 5.32
C HIS A 43 -1.09 0.14 4.85
N ASN A 44 -0.54 0.82 3.85
CA ASN A 44 0.77 0.48 3.29
C ASN A 44 1.59 1.73 2.93
N VAL A 45 2.88 1.50 2.69
CA VAL A 45 3.81 2.52 2.19
C VAL A 45 4.52 1.95 0.98
N HIS A 46 4.52 2.71 -0.10
CA HIS A 46 5.29 2.40 -1.30
C HIS A 46 6.52 3.29 -1.36
N PHE A 47 7.65 2.68 -1.72
CA PHE A 47 8.93 3.38 -1.87
C PHE A 47 9.28 3.38 -3.35
N MET A 48 9.49 4.57 -3.92
CA MET A 48 10.05 4.67 -5.27
C MET A 48 11.56 4.78 -5.17
N TRP A 49 12.24 3.69 -5.46
CA TRP A 49 13.70 3.62 -5.43
C TRP A 49 14.27 3.91 -6.82
N ASN A 50 15.12 4.95 -6.91
CA ASN A 50 15.82 5.27 -8.15
C ASN A 50 17.14 4.51 -8.17
N GLU A 51 17.23 3.44 -8.96
CA GLU A 51 18.44 2.62 -9.06
C GLU A 51 19.58 3.38 -9.74
N SER A 52 19.27 4.23 -10.73
CA SER A 52 20.27 4.97 -11.47
C SER A 52 21.02 5.96 -10.58
N ARG A 53 20.34 6.50 -9.55
CA ARG A 53 20.89 7.50 -8.64
C ARG A 53 21.10 7.00 -7.23
N ASN A 54 20.74 5.74 -6.97
CA ASN A 54 20.89 5.08 -5.68
C ASN A 54 20.24 5.86 -4.53
N GLN A 55 18.99 6.27 -4.72
CA GLN A 55 18.25 7.04 -3.72
C GLN A 55 16.75 6.80 -3.78
N VAL A 56 16.06 7.06 -2.65
CA VAL A 56 14.60 7.05 -2.62
C VAL A 56 14.10 8.36 -3.22
N ALA A 57 13.32 8.27 -4.28
CA ALA A 57 12.79 9.44 -4.99
C ALA A 57 11.45 9.90 -4.42
N ALA A 58 10.63 8.98 -3.93
CA ALA A 58 9.32 9.32 -3.39
C ALA A 58 8.83 8.26 -2.42
N LEU A 59 7.95 8.68 -1.51
CA LEU A 59 7.22 7.80 -0.61
C LEU A 59 5.73 8.05 -0.82
N PHE A 60 4.97 6.97 -0.90
CA PHE A 60 3.52 7.05 -0.99
C PHE A 60 2.94 6.21 0.15
N GLU A 61 2.32 6.89 1.12
CA GLU A 61 1.58 6.23 2.18
C GLU A 61 0.10 6.23 1.80
N GLY A 62 -0.56 5.08 1.93
CA GLY A 62 -1.95 5.00 1.57
C GLY A 62 -2.76 4.07 2.45
N VAL A 63 -4.04 4.39 2.57
CA VAL A 63 -5.04 3.50 3.15
C VAL A 63 -6.06 3.21 2.07
N MET A 64 -6.21 1.93 1.76
CA MET A 64 -7.17 1.44 0.78
C MET A 64 -8.27 0.66 1.48
N ALA A 65 -9.48 0.72 0.93
CA ALA A 65 -10.60 -0.09 1.39
C ALA A 65 -11.08 -0.99 0.29
N CYS A 66 -11.63 -2.14 0.67
CA CYS A 66 -12.37 -3.00 -0.25
C CYS A 66 -13.81 -2.50 -0.37
N PHE A 67 -14.34 -2.54 -1.58
CA PHE A 67 -15.70 -2.14 -1.88
C PHE A 67 -16.43 -3.26 -2.59
N ASP A 68 -17.67 -3.47 -2.19
CA ASP A 68 -18.61 -4.28 -2.93
C ASP A 68 -19.14 -3.39 -4.06
N LEU A 69 -18.75 -3.68 -5.28
CA LEU A 69 -19.12 -2.89 -6.45
C LEU A 69 -20.61 -2.96 -6.77
N LYS A 70 -21.25 -4.06 -6.38
CA LYS A 70 -22.69 -4.26 -6.58
C LYS A 70 -23.49 -3.47 -5.56
N ALA A 71 -23.14 -3.55 -4.28
CA ALA A 71 -23.79 -2.81 -3.20
C ALA A 71 -23.31 -1.37 -3.08
N ARG A 72 -22.18 -1.02 -3.70
CA ARG A 72 -21.59 0.32 -3.73
C ARG A 72 -21.22 0.82 -2.34
N LYS A 73 -20.67 -0.06 -1.51
CA LYS A 73 -20.25 0.26 -0.14
C LYS A 73 -19.03 -0.55 0.25
N MET A 74 -18.36 -0.13 1.33
CA MET A 74 -17.22 -0.86 1.88
C MET A 74 -17.63 -2.29 2.26
N SER A 75 -16.73 -3.23 2.00
CA SER A 75 -16.92 -4.63 2.33
C SER A 75 -15.67 -5.20 2.97
N ALA A 76 -15.80 -6.36 3.60
CA ALA A 76 -14.66 -7.07 4.16
C ALA A 76 -13.69 -7.47 3.05
N ILE A 77 -12.40 -7.47 3.39
CA ILE A 77 -11.36 -7.98 2.49
C ILE A 77 -11.61 -9.48 2.31
N PRO A 78 -11.70 -9.99 1.06
CA PRO A 78 -11.92 -11.41 0.83
C PRO A 78 -10.87 -12.26 1.54
N GLU A 79 -11.30 -13.39 2.10
CA GLU A 79 -10.44 -14.28 2.87
C GLU A 79 -9.23 -14.78 2.07
N GLY A 80 -9.41 -15.05 0.78
CA GLY A 80 -8.30 -15.45 -0.09
C GLY A 80 -7.21 -14.39 -0.21
N ILE A 81 -7.58 -13.12 -0.11
CA ILE A 81 -6.62 -12.00 -0.09
C ILE A 81 -5.99 -11.89 1.30
N CYS A 82 -6.78 -12.00 2.36
CA CYS A 82 -6.27 -11.97 3.74
C CYS A 82 -5.21 -13.06 3.95
N SER A 83 -5.45 -14.26 3.46
CA SER A 83 -4.50 -15.37 3.62
C SER A 83 -3.19 -15.15 2.86
N ARG A 84 -3.16 -14.26 1.86
CA ARG A 84 -1.93 -13.86 1.17
C ARG A 84 -1.23 -12.69 1.85
N ILE A 85 -2.02 -11.74 2.38
CA ILE A 85 -1.50 -10.52 2.99
C ILE A 85 -0.95 -10.76 4.39
N ASP A 86 -1.65 -11.54 5.21
CA ASP A 86 -1.31 -11.69 6.63
C ASP A 86 0.12 -12.22 6.88
N PRO A 87 0.61 -13.24 6.16
CA PRO A 87 2.00 -13.67 6.32
C PRO A 87 3.01 -12.57 5.93
N MET A 88 2.72 -11.80 4.88
CA MET A 88 3.56 -10.68 4.47
C MET A 88 3.53 -9.57 5.51
N LEU A 89 2.37 -9.27 6.08
CA LEU A 89 2.22 -8.27 7.12
C LEU A 89 3.03 -8.64 8.36
N ASP A 90 2.96 -9.91 8.80
CA ASP A 90 3.74 -10.41 9.92
C ASP A 90 5.24 -10.23 9.66
N THR A 91 5.71 -10.57 8.46
CA THR A 91 7.09 -10.38 8.07
C THR A 91 7.50 -8.90 8.10
N HIS A 92 6.65 -8.04 7.56
CA HIS A 92 6.93 -6.60 7.51
C HIS A 92 6.92 -5.97 8.90
N GLN A 93 6.02 -6.39 9.78
CA GLN A 93 5.96 -5.88 11.15
C GLN A 93 7.16 -6.31 11.99
N ALA A 94 7.80 -7.42 11.63
CA ALA A 94 9.02 -7.90 12.30
C ALA A 94 10.29 -7.17 11.84
N LEU A 95 10.23 -6.31 10.81
CA LEU A 95 11.38 -5.54 10.36
C LEU A 95 11.84 -4.56 11.44
N LEU A 96 13.15 -4.45 11.60
CA LEU A 96 13.74 -3.64 12.67
C LEU A 96 13.74 -2.14 12.39
N TRP A 97 13.64 -1.75 11.12
CA TRP A 97 13.63 -0.33 10.79
C TRP A 97 12.20 0.22 10.82
N PRO A 98 12.02 1.47 11.31
CA PRO A 98 10.67 2.06 11.40
C PRO A 98 10.10 2.36 10.03
N VAL A 99 8.79 2.19 9.88
CA VAL A 99 8.10 2.56 8.67
C VAL A 99 7.83 4.08 8.68
N PRO A 100 8.10 4.79 7.56
CA PRO A 100 7.88 6.24 7.49
C PRO A 100 6.41 6.55 7.27
N VAL A 101 5.66 6.72 8.35
CA VAL A 101 4.23 7.07 8.31
C VAL A 101 4.00 8.49 8.78
N CYS A 102 2.90 9.11 8.32
CA CYS A 102 2.56 10.48 8.69
C CYS A 102 2.01 10.59 10.13
N GLY A 103 1.57 9.49 10.70
CA GLY A 103 1.08 9.45 12.08
C GLY A 103 -0.42 9.70 12.23
N VAL A 104 -1.14 10.03 11.16
CA VAL A 104 -2.58 10.31 11.22
C VAL A 104 -3.43 9.31 10.44
N MET A 105 -2.85 8.58 9.51
CA MET A 105 -3.57 7.54 8.75
C MET A 105 -3.62 6.24 9.52
N GLN A 106 -4.75 5.55 9.44
CA GLN A 106 -4.93 4.24 10.06
C GLN A 106 -5.79 3.35 9.16
N ALA A 107 -5.48 2.08 9.21
CA ALA A 107 -6.25 1.08 8.49
C ALA A 107 -7.70 0.95 9.00
#